data_05908beb3b793216ec6330e3cca5f76a
#
_entry.id   05908beb3b793216ec6330e3cca5f76a
#
_cell.length_a   1.000
_cell.length_b   1.000
_cell.length_c   1.000
_cell.angle_alpha   90.00
_cell.angle_beta   90.00
_cell.angle_gamma   90.00
#
_symmetry.space_group_name_H-M   'P 1'
#
loop_
_entity.id
_entity.type
_entity.pdbx_description
1 polymer ?
#
loop_
_entity_poly.entity_id
_entity_poly.type
_entity_poly.pdbx_seq_one_letter_code
_entity_poly.pdbx_strand_id
1 'polypeptide(L)'
;MRSRVLVLLAAFALAGCMAAPDPSRPGVLTVGLREPATLLPADVTDQAGRLVTSALWTPLADYDAASGKLTPRAASSITSADRVHWTVKLAPGRFHDGTPVTAQSYVDTWAAVAAEHWASSAVLTNLLRAKEITAADPSTISITLDRPSGQVPALLSAPGLVPLPASVLASHDWNGFARAPVGNGPFRLNGAWQPGSGGTLQRDDGRGVTQIDLKVGDPAAQYDAVKAGTLDVATEVPGSRHESVDADFAGRHATWALPRAGYLVFPVADGRFSDATVRHGFALGVDRSALEAGALDHQAEPAKALLPPADAPGERTGTCRPCSFDAAAGKALLAQVAFPGGATVYFGPGTETWARPLTVGLHKSLDVSVTAQGKPATNALDGPSTLDVKLATPSPYELLSALATASGYADDVFRENLAAADAAATPDEAGQLYRLAENQLLRDLPVAPIWSAHGHAVWSARAHGVTTTPFAGITLAAITL
;
A
#
# COMPACT_ATOMS: atom_id res chain seq x y z
N MET A 1 -79.28 -7.29 -7.41
CA MET A 1 -78.47 -6.28 -6.66
C MET A 1 -77.06 -6.89 -6.44
N ARG A 2 -76.10 -6.49 -7.25
CA ARG A 2 -74.68 -6.97 -7.12
C ARG A 2 -73.80 -5.77 -6.83
N SER A 3 -73.38 -5.62 -5.55
CA SER A 3 -72.44 -4.62 -5.09
C SER A 3 -71.03 -4.93 -5.60
N ARG A 4 -70.41 -4.03 -6.36
CA ARG A 4 -69.00 -4.08 -6.72
C ARG A 4 -68.21 -3.27 -5.69
N VAL A 5 -67.32 -3.96 -4.96
CA VAL A 5 -66.33 -3.35 -4.07
C VAL A 5 -65.09 -2.97 -4.94
N LEU A 6 -64.80 -1.69 -5.00
CA LEU A 6 -63.58 -1.16 -5.57
C LEU A 6 -62.47 -1.19 -4.53
N VAL A 7 -61.42 -1.98 -4.75
CA VAL A 7 -60.19 -1.96 -3.97
C VAL A 7 -59.23 -0.94 -4.61
N LEU A 8 -58.99 0.21 -3.95
CA LEU A 8 -57.94 1.15 -4.31
C LEU A 8 -56.61 0.62 -3.75
N LEU A 9 -55.67 0.18 -4.62
CA LEU A 9 -54.28 -0.01 -4.26
C LEU A 9 -53.57 1.34 -4.27
N ALA A 10 -53.23 1.86 -3.09
CA ALA A 10 -52.33 3.00 -2.94
C ALA A 10 -50.86 2.48 -3.06
N ALA A 11 -50.23 2.72 -4.21
CA ALA A 11 -48.78 2.52 -4.38
C ALA A 11 -48.05 3.68 -3.67
N PHE A 12 -47.44 3.40 -2.52
CA PHE A 12 -46.45 4.29 -1.89
C PHE A 12 -45.16 4.21 -2.68
N ALA A 13 -44.90 5.20 -3.55
CA ALA A 13 -43.59 5.44 -4.12
C ALA A 13 -42.70 6.05 -3.02
N LEU A 14 -41.81 5.25 -2.45
CA LEU A 14 -40.67 5.75 -1.67
C LEU A 14 -39.72 6.46 -2.63
N ALA A 15 -39.96 7.72 -2.93
CA ALA A 15 -38.96 8.60 -3.50
C ALA A 15 -37.96 8.92 -2.38
N GLY A 16 -36.85 8.16 -2.35
CA GLY A 16 -35.66 8.54 -1.59
C GLY A 16 -35.22 9.91 -2.10
N CYS A 17 -35.46 10.97 -1.34
CA CYS A 17 -34.87 12.28 -1.58
C CYS A 17 -33.35 12.14 -1.43
N MET A 18 -32.63 11.84 -2.50
CA MET A 18 -31.21 12.21 -2.62
C MET A 18 -31.22 13.74 -2.66
N ALA A 19 -30.94 14.39 -1.53
CA ALA A 19 -30.73 15.83 -1.49
C ALA A 19 -29.59 16.14 -2.47
N ALA A 20 -29.87 16.97 -3.48
CA ALA A 20 -28.84 17.54 -4.32
C ALA A 20 -27.82 18.25 -3.41
N PRO A 21 -26.51 18.13 -3.68
CA PRO A 21 -25.51 18.82 -2.87
C PRO A 21 -25.77 20.31 -2.95
N ASP A 22 -25.75 20.92 -1.81
CA ASP A 22 -25.87 22.36 -1.69
C ASP A 22 -24.57 23.01 -2.24
N PRO A 23 -24.59 23.65 -3.41
CA PRO A 23 -23.42 24.32 -3.98
C PRO A 23 -22.97 25.53 -3.16
N SER A 24 -23.64 25.85 -2.06
CA SER A 24 -23.48 27.06 -1.25
C SER A 24 -22.65 26.86 0.02
N ARG A 25 -21.96 25.73 0.24
CA ARG A 25 -21.07 25.54 1.39
C ARG A 25 -19.62 25.85 1.03
N PRO A 26 -19.15 27.11 1.10
CA PRO A 26 -17.77 27.45 0.86
C PRO A 26 -16.88 26.73 1.88
N GLY A 27 -15.76 26.14 1.42
CA GLY A 27 -14.79 25.47 2.28
C GLY A 27 -15.11 24.02 2.69
N VAL A 28 -16.20 23.41 2.18
CA VAL A 28 -16.53 22.00 2.42
C VAL A 28 -16.21 21.17 1.17
N LEU A 29 -15.35 20.18 1.33
CA LEU A 29 -15.00 19.16 0.33
C LEU A 29 -15.76 17.86 0.63
N THR A 30 -16.32 17.22 -0.38
CA THR A 30 -16.93 15.89 -0.25
C THR A 30 -16.06 14.84 -0.91
N VAL A 31 -15.72 13.76 -0.17
CA VAL A 31 -14.81 12.71 -0.63
C VAL A 31 -15.44 11.34 -0.46
N GLY A 32 -15.59 10.60 -1.55
CA GLY A 32 -16.03 9.22 -1.58
C GLY A 32 -14.87 8.25 -1.40
N LEU A 33 -15.05 7.25 -0.54
CA LEU A 33 -14.07 6.21 -0.26
C LEU A 33 -14.77 4.89 0.11
N ARG A 34 -14.04 3.77 0.09
CA ARG A 34 -14.52 2.52 0.70
C ARG A 34 -14.49 2.61 2.22
N GLU A 35 -15.21 1.71 2.91
CA GLU A 35 -15.08 1.56 4.35
C GLU A 35 -13.65 1.20 4.74
N PRO A 36 -12.95 1.99 5.58
CA PRO A 36 -11.65 1.62 6.12
C PRO A 36 -11.78 0.44 7.09
N ALA A 37 -10.85 -0.50 7.03
CA ALA A 37 -10.84 -1.63 7.94
C ALA A 37 -10.64 -1.19 9.40
N THR A 38 -9.82 -0.17 9.61
CA THR A 38 -9.59 0.47 10.91
C THR A 38 -9.06 1.89 10.71
N LEU A 39 -9.19 2.73 11.74
CA LEU A 39 -8.50 4.02 11.83
C LEU A 39 -7.42 4.04 12.93
N LEU A 40 -7.00 2.87 13.43
CA LEU A 40 -5.83 2.74 14.29
C LEU A 40 -4.57 2.79 13.39
N PRO A 41 -3.76 3.86 13.39
CA PRO A 41 -2.80 4.14 12.33
C PRO A 41 -1.75 3.05 12.14
N ALA A 42 -1.28 2.43 13.22
CA ALA A 42 -0.28 1.37 13.16
C ALA A 42 -0.81 0.02 12.62
N ASP A 43 -2.14 -0.15 12.53
CA ASP A 43 -2.79 -1.37 12.05
C ASP A 43 -3.48 -1.19 10.67
N VAL A 44 -3.40 0.00 10.09
CA VAL A 44 -3.98 0.30 8.77
C VAL A 44 -3.19 -0.38 7.65
N THR A 45 -3.90 -1.20 6.84
CA THR A 45 -3.32 -1.87 5.66
C THR A 45 -4.04 -1.57 4.36
N ASP A 46 -5.20 -0.89 4.42
CA ASP A 46 -5.99 -0.53 3.25
C ASP A 46 -5.83 0.96 2.87
N GLN A 47 -6.17 1.29 1.62
CA GLN A 47 -5.99 2.65 1.08
C GLN A 47 -6.93 3.67 1.73
N ALA A 48 -8.18 3.28 2.03
CA ALA A 48 -9.15 4.18 2.66
C ALA A 48 -8.71 4.57 4.08
N GLY A 49 -8.25 3.60 4.86
CA GLY A 49 -7.67 3.85 6.18
C GLY A 49 -6.44 4.74 6.12
N ARG A 50 -5.52 4.48 5.18
CA ARG A 50 -4.32 5.33 4.97
C ARG A 50 -4.69 6.77 4.59
N LEU A 51 -5.68 6.96 3.73
CA LEU A 51 -6.18 8.28 3.35
C LEU A 51 -6.66 9.07 4.58
N VAL A 52 -7.52 8.46 5.39
CA VAL A 52 -8.09 9.12 6.58
C VAL A 52 -7.01 9.36 7.62
N THR A 53 -6.18 8.36 7.94
CA THR A 53 -5.13 8.51 8.96
C THR A 53 -4.06 9.51 8.53
N SER A 54 -3.73 9.65 7.24
CA SER A 54 -2.80 10.68 6.75
C SER A 54 -3.31 12.12 6.91
N ALA A 55 -4.63 12.30 6.98
CA ALA A 55 -5.21 13.60 7.31
C ALA A 55 -5.24 13.89 8.82
N LEU A 56 -5.35 12.83 9.63
CA LEU A 56 -5.44 12.92 11.10
C LEU A 56 -4.07 12.96 11.79
N TRP A 57 -3.01 12.47 11.17
CA TRP A 57 -1.65 12.46 11.72
C TRP A 57 -0.63 13.12 10.80
N THR A 58 0.41 13.66 11.42
CA THR A 58 1.62 14.12 10.76
C THR A 58 2.73 13.11 11.02
N PRO A 59 3.30 12.45 9.99
CA PRO A 59 4.41 11.52 10.15
C PRO A 59 5.68 12.24 10.59
N LEU A 60 6.71 11.53 11.06
CA LEU A 60 8.00 12.13 11.40
C LEU A 60 8.63 12.85 10.21
N ALA A 61 8.56 12.24 9.04
CA ALA A 61 9.04 12.80 7.77
C ALA A 61 8.30 12.18 6.59
N ASP A 62 8.31 12.86 5.44
CA ASP A 62 8.03 12.25 4.14
C ASP A 62 9.35 11.77 3.53
N TYR A 63 9.34 10.62 2.89
CA TYR A 63 10.49 10.06 2.17
C TYR A 63 10.08 9.69 0.75
N ASP A 64 10.83 10.19 -0.21
CA ASP A 64 10.67 9.88 -1.62
C ASP A 64 11.64 8.76 -2.01
N ALA A 65 11.12 7.57 -2.29
CA ALA A 65 11.93 6.39 -2.59
C ALA A 65 12.77 6.56 -3.87
N ALA A 66 12.26 7.30 -4.86
CA ALA A 66 12.92 7.46 -6.14
C ALA A 66 14.18 8.35 -6.05
N SER A 67 14.11 9.42 -5.25
CA SER A 67 15.22 10.38 -5.09
C SER A 67 15.98 10.21 -3.77
N GLY A 68 15.50 9.40 -2.85
CA GLY A 68 16.04 9.29 -1.49
C GLY A 68 15.87 10.56 -0.64
N LYS A 69 15.01 11.49 -1.09
CA LYS A 69 14.81 12.77 -0.41
C LYS A 69 13.97 12.63 0.84
N LEU A 70 14.53 13.01 1.98
CA LEU A 70 13.82 13.16 3.24
C LEU A 70 13.30 14.60 3.38
N THR A 71 12.02 14.74 3.69
CA THR A 71 11.38 16.02 4.02
C THR A 71 10.85 15.97 5.45
N PRO A 72 11.47 16.66 6.41
CA PRO A 72 11.02 16.69 7.80
C PRO A 72 9.58 17.20 7.95
N ARG A 73 8.81 16.60 8.89
CA ARG A 73 7.41 16.95 9.18
C ARG A 73 7.22 17.13 10.70
N ALA A 74 6.83 16.09 11.45
CA ALA A 74 6.77 16.15 12.90
C ALA A 74 8.18 16.09 13.52
N ALA A 75 9.17 15.48 12.84
CA ALA A 75 10.56 15.65 13.19
C ALA A 75 11.12 16.93 12.54
N SER A 76 12.00 17.64 13.25
CA SER A 76 12.83 18.72 12.68
C SER A 76 14.14 18.19 12.08
N SER A 77 14.63 17.04 12.58
CA SER A 77 15.78 16.34 11.99
C SER A 77 15.77 14.86 12.38
N ILE A 78 16.35 14.03 11.48
CA ILE A 78 16.66 12.60 11.71
C ILE A 78 18.11 12.42 11.28
N THR A 79 19.05 12.24 12.23
CA THR A 79 20.49 12.28 11.96
C THR A 79 21.24 11.19 12.69
N SER A 80 22.37 10.77 12.11
CA SER A 80 23.36 9.88 12.70
C SER A 80 24.73 10.18 12.11
N ALA A 81 25.79 10.05 12.91
CA ALA A 81 27.16 10.16 12.45
C ALA A 81 27.76 8.81 12.02
N ASP A 82 27.26 7.73 12.57
CA ASP A 82 27.79 6.36 12.41
C ASP A 82 26.77 5.35 11.87
N ARG A 83 25.53 5.79 11.66
CA ARG A 83 24.39 4.96 11.23
C ARG A 83 23.99 3.85 12.21
N VAL A 84 24.54 3.88 13.42
CA VAL A 84 24.18 3.02 14.56
C VAL A 84 23.40 3.80 15.60
N HIS A 85 23.86 5.01 15.95
CA HIS A 85 23.22 5.88 16.92
C HIS A 85 22.47 6.99 16.18
N TRP A 86 21.16 6.92 16.19
CA TRP A 86 20.27 7.86 15.54
C TRP A 86 19.62 8.80 16.53
N THR A 87 19.51 10.05 16.14
CA THR A 87 18.82 11.09 16.91
C THR A 87 17.70 11.66 16.07
N VAL A 88 16.47 11.60 16.58
CA VAL A 88 15.29 12.24 16.00
C VAL A 88 14.92 13.42 16.90
N LYS A 89 15.01 14.64 16.36
CA LYS A 89 14.55 15.86 17.02
C LYS A 89 13.13 16.16 16.55
N LEU A 90 12.20 16.32 17.50
CA LEU A 90 10.82 16.65 17.22
C LEU A 90 10.63 18.17 17.08
N ALA A 91 9.77 18.59 16.17
CA ALA A 91 9.20 19.91 16.17
C ALA A 91 8.11 20.00 17.26
N PRO A 92 7.88 21.19 17.87
CA PRO A 92 6.77 21.36 18.81
C PRO A 92 5.43 20.98 18.16
N GLY A 93 4.65 20.14 18.85
CA GLY A 93 3.37 19.64 18.36
C GLY A 93 2.40 19.33 19.49
N ARG A 94 1.11 19.25 19.15
CA ARG A 94 0.03 18.85 20.07
C ARG A 94 -0.88 17.86 19.39
N PHE A 95 -1.45 16.97 20.17
CA PHE A 95 -2.62 16.19 19.75
C PHE A 95 -3.87 17.10 19.66
N HIS A 96 -4.91 16.62 18.97
CA HIS A 96 -6.18 17.37 18.82
C HIS A 96 -6.92 17.59 20.14
N ASP A 97 -6.60 16.83 21.18
CA ASP A 97 -7.11 17.04 22.56
C ASP A 97 -6.32 18.12 23.33
N GLY A 98 -5.32 18.73 22.70
CA GLY A 98 -4.47 19.77 23.28
C GLY A 98 -3.29 19.27 24.07
N THR A 99 -3.15 17.96 24.32
CA THR A 99 -1.99 17.39 25.00
C THR A 99 -0.73 17.48 24.13
N PRO A 100 0.48 17.64 24.74
CA PRO A 100 1.71 17.78 23.95
C PRO A 100 2.11 16.44 23.30
N VAL A 101 2.59 16.49 22.05
CA VAL A 101 3.31 15.40 21.41
C VAL A 101 4.77 15.46 21.88
N THR A 102 5.25 14.38 22.47
CA THR A 102 6.61 14.28 23.02
C THR A 102 7.34 13.06 22.46
N ALA A 103 8.66 12.99 22.68
CA ALA A 103 9.45 11.80 22.37
C ALA A 103 8.89 10.55 23.07
N GLN A 104 8.43 10.70 24.33
CA GLN A 104 7.83 9.60 25.08
C GLN A 104 6.54 9.08 24.40
N SER A 105 5.74 9.98 23.78
CA SER A 105 4.54 9.57 23.04
C SER A 105 4.87 8.60 21.90
N TYR A 106 6.00 8.81 21.19
CA TYR A 106 6.47 7.89 20.15
C TYR A 106 7.01 6.59 20.75
N VAL A 107 7.86 6.67 21.77
CA VAL A 107 8.49 5.49 22.40
C VAL A 107 7.43 4.54 22.94
N ASP A 108 6.45 5.07 23.69
CA ASP A 108 5.37 4.26 24.26
C ASP A 108 4.46 3.68 23.17
N THR A 109 4.17 4.46 22.12
CA THR A 109 3.39 3.97 20.98
C THR A 109 4.13 2.83 20.27
N TRP A 110 5.41 2.98 19.97
CA TRP A 110 6.17 1.94 19.26
C TRP A 110 6.33 0.67 20.11
N ALA A 111 6.42 0.81 21.42
CA ALA A 111 6.36 -0.34 22.33
C ALA A 111 5.01 -1.08 22.24
N ALA A 112 3.89 -0.33 22.20
CA ALA A 112 2.56 -0.90 22.03
C ALA A 112 2.40 -1.55 20.63
N VAL A 113 2.87 -0.90 19.56
CA VAL A 113 2.85 -1.47 18.19
C VAL A 113 3.53 -2.83 18.13
N ALA A 114 4.69 -2.96 18.79
CA ALA A 114 5.42 -4.23 18.83
C ALA A 114 4.70 -5.28 19.69
N ALA A 115 4.16 -4.89 20.85
CA ALA A 115 3.48 -5.78 21.78
C ALA A 115 2.14 -6.32 21.26
N GLU A 116 1.36 -5.47 20.59
CA GLU A 116 0.05 -5.80 20.02
C GLU A 116 0.16 -6.47 18.65
N HIS A 117 1.35 -6.58 18.08
CA HIS A 117 1.61 -7.15 16.76
C HIS A 117 0.78 -6.50 15.62
N TRP A 118 0.54 -5.19 15.69
CA TRP A 118 -0.15 -4.46 14.62
C TRP A 118 0.62 -4.52 13.30
N ALA A 119 -0.03 -4.20 12.21
CA ALA A 119 0.54 -4.34 10.85
C ALA A 119 1.91 -3.65 10.68
N SER A 120 2.15 -2.54 11.37
CA SER A 120 3.44 -1.83 11.36
C SER A 120 4.51 -2.42 12.30
N SER A 121 4.21 -3.47 13.06
CA SER A 121 5.16 -4.03 14.05
C SER A 121 6.44 -4.56 13.39
N ALA A 122 6.34 -5.14 12.20
CA ALA A 122 7.48 -5.65 11.44
C ALA A 122 8.52 -4.56 11.10
N VAL A 123 8.08 -3.30 10.96
CA VAL A 123 9.01 -2.18 10.73
C VAL A 123 9.94 -2.00 11.93
N LEU A 124 9.41 -2.08 13.14
CA LEU A 124 10.17 -1.93 14.38
C LEU A 124 11.01 -3.17 14.72
N THR A 125 10.40 -4.36 14.61
CA THR A 125 11.02 -5.61 15.07
C THR A 125 11.99 -6.21 14.06
N ASN A 126 11.68 -6.11 12.75
CA ASN A 126 12.42 -6.81 11.71
C ASN A 126 13.30 -5.87 10.87
N LEU A 127 12.82 -4.65 10.57
CA LEU A 127 13.53 -3.74 9.68
C LEU A 127 14.42 -2.76 10.43
N LEU A 128 13.89 -2.07 11.44
CA LEU A 128 14.66 -1.10 12.24
C LEU A 128 15.74 -1.76 13.10
N ARG A 129 15.47 -2.95 13.64
CA ARG A 129 16.43 -3.75 14.45
C ARG A 129 17.09 -2.94 15.56
N ALA A 130 16.29 -2.12 16.25
CA ALA A 130 16.79 -1.33 17.34
C ALA A 130 17.08 -2.20 18.58
N LYS A 131 18.28 -2.05 19.16
CA LYS A 131 18.61 -2.57 20.48
C LYS A 131 17.93 -1.77 21.59
N GLU A 132 17.80 -0.46 21.36
CA GLU A 132 17.24 0.45 22.33
C GLU A 132 16.58 1.64 21.61
N ILE A 133 15.40 2.03 22.10
CA ILE A 133 14.68 3.24 21.69
C ILE A 133 14.26 3.96 22.98
N THR A 134 14.72 5.20 23.18
CA THR A 134 14.45 5.97 24.38
C THR A 134 14.09 7.42 24.07
N ALA A 135 13.35 8.04 24.98
CA ALA A 135 13.14 9.49 25.01
C ALA A 135 14.26 10.13 25.83
N ALA A 136 15.28 10.67 25.17
CA ALA A 136 16.42 11.33 25.86
C ALA A 136 16.01 12.63 26.56
N ASP A 137 15.03 13.33 25.97
CA ASP A 137 14.34 14.48 26.55
C ASP A 137 12.94 14.58 25.88
N PRO A 138 12.03 15.50 26.28
CA PRO A 138 10.68 15.59 25.72
C PRO A 138 10.62 15.78 24.20
N SER A 139 11.69 16.24 23.56
CA SER A 139 11.78 16.54 22.14
C SER A 139 12.75 15.65 21.36
N THR A 140 13.40 14.69 22.03
CA THR A 140 14.47 13.90 21.42
C THR A 140 14.25 12.41 21.61
N ILE A 141 14.14 11.67 20.50
CA ILE A 141 14.17 10.22 20.48
C ILE A 141 15.59 9.77 20.12
N SER A 142 16.15 8.89 20.93
CA SER A 142 17.43 8.22 20.69
C SER A 142 17.17 6.76 20.29
N ILE A 143 17.80 6.31 19.18
CA ILE A 143 17.68 4.95 18.67
C ILE A 143 19.09 4.37 18.52
N THR A 144 19.34 3.22 19.12
CA THR A 144 20.59 2.47 18.97
C THR A 144 20.30 1.17 18.22
N LEU A 145 20.94 0.96 17.06
CA LEU A 145 20.76 -0.21 16.22
C LEU A 145 21.76 -1.33 16.56
N ASP A 146 21.49 -2.54 16.09
CA ASP A 146 22.41 -3.69 16.21
C ASP A 146 23.59 -3.63 15.22
N ARG A 147 23.41 -2.92 14.11
CA ARG A 147 24.39 -2.70 13.03
C ARG A 147 24.10 -1.41 12.30
N PRO A 148 25.06 -0.86 11.53
CA PRO A 148 24.83 0.34 10.74
C PRO A 148 23.69 0.15 9.73
N SER A 149 22.75 1.12 9.66
CA SER A 149 21.71 1.20 8.64
C SER A 149 21.50 2.66 8.21
N GLY A 150 21.59 2.92 6.90
CA GLY A 150 21.22 4.19 6.29
C GLY A 150 19.73 4.32 6.01
N GLN A 151 18.93 3.25 6.24
CA GLN A 151 17.51 3.20 5.91
C GLN A 151 16.59 3.78 7.00
N VAL A 152 17.11 4.13 8.17
CA VAL A 152 16.31 4.66 9.28
C VAL A 152 15.39 5.83 8.87
N PRO A 153 15.82 6.82 8.04
CA PRO A 153 14.92 7.86 7.58
C PRO A 153 13.72 7.34 6.77
N ALA A 154 13.93 6.38 5.89
CA ALA A 154 12.86 5.72 5.12
C ALA A 154 11.93 4.91 6.03
N LEU A 155 12.48 4.14 6.97
CA LEU A 155 11.70 3.34 7.91
C LEU A 155 10.83 4.22 8.83
N LEU A 156 11.37 5.33 9.34
CA LEU A 156 10.65 6.25 10.23
C LEU A 156 9.64 7.13 9.50
N SER A 157 9.63 7.16 8.17
CA SER A 157 8.58 7.80 7.37
C SER A 157 7.32 6.94 7.22
N ALA A 158 7.34 5.69 7.71
CA ALA A 158 6.19 4.79 7.65
C ALA A 158 4.93 5.42 8.28
N PRO A 159 3.79 5.45 7.56
CA PRO A 159 2.57 6.12 8.05
C PRO A 159 2.03 5.57 9.38
N GLY A 160 2.34 4.30 9.68
CA GLY A 160 1.88 3.66 10.92
C GLY A 160 2.73 3.97 12.16
N LEU A 161 3.89 4.64 12.01
CA LEU A 161 4.79 4.96 13.14
C LEU A 161 4.53 6.34 13.77
N VAL A 162 3.29 6.80 13.72
CA VAL A 162 2.83 8.06 14.32
C VAL A 162 2.49 7.89 15.81
N PRO A 163 2.50 8.96 16.63
CA PRO A 163 2.28 8.85 18.05
C PRO A 163 0.81 8.71 18.43
N LEU A 164 0.53 8.05 19.55
CA LEU A 164 -0.77 7.98 20.20
C LEU A 164 -0.77 8.76 21.51
N PRO A 165 -1.93 9.32 21.93
CA PRO A 165 -2.06 9.96 23.25
C PRO A 165 -1.83 8.98 24.40
N ALA A 166 -1.19 9.43 25.47
CA ALA A 166 -0.90 8.59 26.65
C ALA A 166 -2.14 8.00 27.30
N SER A 167 -3.28 8.71 27.24
CA SER A 167 -4.58 8.23 27.74
C SER A 167 -5.04 6.95 27.04
N VAL A 168 -4.84 6.86 25.73
CA VAL A 168 -5.20 5.69 24.91
C VAL A 168 -4.26 4.53 25.22
N LEU A 169 -2.96 4.80 25.29
CA LEU A 169 -1.95 3.79 25.65
C LEU A 169 -2.20 3.20 27.05
N ALA A 170 -2.67 4.02 28.01
CA ALA A 170 -3.01 3.56 29.34
C ALA A 170 -4.34 2.78 29.41
N SER A 171 -5.31 3.12 28.58
CA SER A 171 -6.63 2.47 28.59
C SER A 171 -6.68 1.15 27.83
N HIS A 172 -5.83 0.98 26.81
CA HIS A 172 -5.85 -0.13 25.85
C HIS A 172 -7.21 -0.28 25.13
N ASP A 173 -8.02 0.79 25.09
CA ASP A 173 -9.28 0.79 24.33
C ASP A 173 -9.03 1.10 22.85
N TRP A 174 -8.40 0.15 22.16
CA TRP A 174 -8.05 0.28 20.73
C TRP A 174 -9.27 0.42 19.83
N ASN A 175 -10.36 -0.28 20.16
CA ASN A 175 -11.60 -0.23 19.39
C ASN A 175 -12.34 1.11 19.55
N GLY A 176 -12.41 1.63 20.76
CA GLY A 176 -12.95 2.95 21.03
C GLY A 176 -12.12 4.04 20.35
N PHE A 177 -10.79 3.93 20.45
CA PHE A 177 -9.89 4.85 19.79
C PHE A 177 -10.01 4.82 18.27
N ALA A 178 -10.07 3.64 17.64
CA ALA A 178 -10.22 3.53 16.18
C ALA A 178 -11.53 4.16 15.66
N ARG A 179 -12.56 4.30 16.52
CA ARG A 179 -13.81 5.00 16.17
C ARG A 179 -13.73 6.50 16.33
N ALA A 180 -12.95 7.00 17.27
CA ALA A 180 -12.82 8.43 17.57
C ALA A 180 -11.32 8.79 17.75
N PRO A 181 -10.50 8.63 16.69
CA PRO A 181 -9.07 8.81 16.79
C PRO A 181 -8.68 10.27 17.07
N VAL A 182 -7.69 10.44 17.93
CA VAL A 182 -7.08 11.71 18.30
C VAL A 182 -5.66 11.73 17.77
N GLY A 183 -5.44 12.46 16.69
CA GLY A 183 -4.14 12.59 16.03
C GLY A 183 -3.46 13.93 16.31
N ASN A 184 -2.42 14.22 15.52
CA ASN A 184 -1.64 15.46 15.54
C ASN A 184 -1.50 16.09 14.15
N GLY A 185 -2.38 15.71 13.23
CA GLY A 185 -2.35 16.11 11.83
C GLY A 185 -3.10 17.42 11.54
N PRO A 186 -3.20 17.78 10.25
CA PRO A 186 -3.86 19.01 9.82
C PRO A 186 -5.38 19.00 10.02
N PHE A 187 -6.00 17.81 10.11
CA PHE A 187 -7.42 17.65 10.36
C PHE A 187 -7.66 16.84 11.61
N ARG A 188 -8.76 17.10 12.30
CA ARG A 188 -9.31 16.26 13.37
C ARG A 188 -10.64 15.65 12.94
N LEU A 189 -10.95 14.46 13.43
CA LEU A 189 -12.29 13.88 13.26
C LEU A 189 -13.28 14.61 14.16
N ASN A 190 -14.40 15.06 13.60
CA ASN A 190 -15.48 15.68 14.33
C ASN A 190 -16.50 14.63 14.78
N GLY A 191 -16.48 14.28 16.05
CA GLY A 191 -17.25 13.16 16.58
C GLY A 191 -16.59 11.81 16.35
N ALA A 192 -17.38 10.78 16.08
CA ALA A 192 -16.89 9.43 15.84
C ALA A 192 -17.14 8.99 14.39
N TRP A 193 -16.27 8.12 13.88
CA TRP A 193 -16.49 7.45 12.61
C TRP A 193 -17.77 6.63 12.64
N GLN A 194 -18.57 6.76 11.60
CA GLN A 194 -19.85 6.04 11.46
C GLN A 194 -19.69 4.95 10.39
N PRO A 195 -19.57 3.68 10.78
CA PRO A 195 -19.43 2.57 9.84
C PRO A 195 -20.55 2.58 8.79
N GLY A 196 -20.18 2.37 7.52
CA GLY A 196 -21.09 2.41 6.38
C GLY A 196 -21.53 3.81 5.95
N SER A 197 -21.18 4.87 6.68
CA SER A 197 -21.55 6.26 6.37
C SER A 197 -20.34 7.16 6.18
N GLY A 198 -19.32 7.03 7.02
CA GLY A 198 -18.11 7.84 7.01
C GLY A 198 -17.97 8.78 8.19
N GLY A 199 -17.43 9.98 7.98
CA GLY A 199 -17.19 10.96 9.03
C GLY A 199 -16.89 12.34 8.48
N THR A 200 -16.78 13.31 9.37
CA THR A 200 -16.43 14.69 9.02
C THR A 200 -15.07 15.04 9.62
N LEU A 201 -14.15 15.50 8.78
CA LEU A 201 -12.88 16.07 9.21
C LEU A 201 -12.97 17.59 9.26
N GLN A 202 -12.36 18.20 10.27
CA GLN A 202 -12.31 19.65 10.46
C GLN A 202 -10.86 20.13 10.60
N ARG A 203 -10.60 21.33 10.06
CA ARG A 203 -9.34 22.03 10.14
C ARG A 203 -9.56 23.42 10.71
N ASP A 204 -8.77 23.78 11.71
CA ASP A 204 -8.92 25.05 12.44
C ASP A 204 -7.81 26.08 12.13
N ASP A 205 -6.84 25.74 11.24
CA ASP A 205 -5.70 26.61 10.91
C ASP A 205 -5.98 27.67 9.82
N GLY A 206 -7.19 27.70 9.30
CA GLY A 206 -7.66 28.66 8.27
C GLY A 206 -7.06 28.45 6.88
N ARG A 207 -6.40 27.30 6.61
CA ARG A 207 -5.75 26.98 5.34
C ARG A 207 -6.65 26.12 4.46
N GLY A 208 -6.85 26.51 3.20
CA GLY A 208 -7.54 25.70 2.19
C GLY A 208 -8.95 25.24 2.62
N VAL A 209 -9.23 23.95 2.46
CA VAL A 209 -10.51 23.34 2.85
C VAL A 209 -10.62 23.28 4.38
N THR A 210 -11.71 23.80 4.93
CA THR A 210 -11.95 23.83 6.39
C THR A 210 -12.67 22.58 6.90
N GLN A 211 -13.45 21.93 6.04
CA GLN A 211 -14.21 20.72 6.35
C GLN A 211 -14.15 19.72 5.20
N ILE A 212 -13.97 18.44 5.52
CA ILE A 212 -14.06 17.33 4.58
C ILE A 212 -15.14 16.37 5.07
N ASP A 213 -16.17 16.17 4.25
CA ASP A 213 -17.18 15.14 4.48
C ASP A 213 -16.80 13.87 3.75
N LEU A 214 -16.37 12.87 4.50
CA LEU A 214 -16.03 11.55 4.01
C LEU A 214 -17.30 10.71 3.87
N LYS A 215 -17.51 10.14 2.68
CA LYS A 215 -18.70 9.35 2.34
C LYS A 215 -18.29 7.94 1.97
N VAL A 216 -18.67 6.97 2.81
CA VAL A 216 -18.47 5.56 2.49
C VAL A 216 -19.48 5.11 1.45
N GLY A 217 -19.02 4.36 0.44
CA GLY A 217 -19.92 3.87 -0.60
C GLY A 217 -19.25 3.01 -1.66
N ASP A 218 -20.04 2.59 -2.62
CA ASP A 218 -19.59 1.83 -3.79
C ASP A 218 -18.80 2.74 -4.75
N PRO A 219 -17.61 2.31 -5.26
CA PRO A 219 -16.78 3.14 -6.12
C PRO A 219 -17.45 3.54 -7.44
N ALA A 220 -18.29 2.68 -8.05
CA ALA A 220 -18.98 3.03 -9.29
C ALA A 220 -20.03 4.11 -9.06
N ALA A 221 -20.78 4.02 -7.95
CA ALA A 221 -21.72 5.05 -7.55
C ALA A 221 -21.03 6.38 -7.22
N GLN A 222 -19.86 6.34 -6.58
CA GLN A 222 -19.03 7.50 -6.27
C GLN A 222 -18.47 8.15 -7.54
N TYR A 223 -17.98 7.38 -8.48
CA TYR A 223 -17.53 7.85 -9.80
C TYR A 223 -18.66 8.62 -10.51
N ASP A 224 -19.85 8.01 -10.60
CA ASP A 224 -21.02 8.62 -11.22
C ASP A 224 -21.49 9.87 -10.47
N ALA A 225 -21.35 9.92 -9.13
CA ALA A 225 -21.66 11.09 -8.32
C ALA A 225 -20.67 12.25 -8.57
N VAL A 226 -19.37 11.99 -8.79
CA VAL A 226 -18.41 13.03 -9.18
C VAL A 226 -18.73 13.56 -10.58
N LYS A 227 -19.07 12.68 -11.52
CA LYS A 227 -19.48 13.05 -12.87
C LYS A 227 -20.74 13.93 -12.87
N ALA A 228 -21.68 13.63 -11.98
CA ALA A 228 -22.91 14.40 -11.79
C ALA A 228 -22.70 15.70 -10.98
N GLY A 229 -21.51 15.95 -10.40
CA GLY A 229 -21.20 17.11 -9.56
C GLY A 229 -21.81 17.04 -8.16
N THR A 230 -22.22 15.86 -7.68
CA THR A 230 -22.79 15.63 -6.35
C THR A 230 -21.77 15.14 -5.33
N LEU A 231 -20.56 14.82 -5.77
CA LEU A 231 -19.39 14.47 -4.98
C LEU A 231 -18.17 15.21 -5.57
N ASP A 232 -17.24 15.65 -4.74
CA ASP A 232 -16.07 16.38 -5.24
C ASP A 232 -14.93 15.46 -5.64
N VAL A 233 -14.69 14.36 -4.90
CA VAL A 233 -13.60 13.41 -5.16
C VAL A 233 -14.11 11.99 -4.97
N ALA A 234 -13.81 11.10 -5.90
CA ALA A 234 -13.88 9.65 -5.73
C ALA A 234 -12.47 9.08 -5.71
N THR A 235 -12.13 8.37 -4.62
CA THR A 235 -10.76 7.91 -4.36
C THR A 235 -10.40 6.61 -5.08
N GLU A 236 -11.36 6.01 -5.79
CA GLU A 236 -11.19 4.79 -6.57
C GLU A 236 -11.99 4.86 -7.87
N VAL A 237 -11.37 4.51 -8.98
CA VAL A 237 -12.03 4.31 -10.28
C VAL A 237 -12.20 2.80 -10.48
N PRO A 238 -13.42 2.26 -10.56
CA PRO A 238 -13.63 0.84 -10.82
C PRO A 238 -13.26 0.49 -12.26
N GLY A 239 -12.85 -0.74 -12.52
CA GLY A 239 -12.44 -1.20 -13.84
C GLY A 239 -13.52 -1.01 -14.92
N SER A 240 -14.79 -1.14 -14.54
CA SER A 240 -15.93 -0.87 -15.45
C SER A 240 -16.00 0.57 -15.96
N ARG A 241 -15.25 1.51 -15.37
CA ARG A 241 -15.18 2.93 -15.77
C ARG A 241 -13.81 3.31 -16.35
N HIS A 242 -12.84 2.38 -16.35
CA HIS A 242 -11.46 2.66 -16.73
C HIS A 242 -11.34 3.33 -18.12
N GLU A 243 -12.00 2.79 -19.13
CA GLU A 243 -11.93 3.32 -20.50
C GLU A 243 -12.62 4.69 -20.70
N SER A 244 -13.53 5.08 -19.79
CA SER A 244 -14.29 6.33 -19.93
C SER A 244 -13.71 7.51 -19.17
N VAL A 245 -12.69 7.30 -18.32
CA VAL A 245 -12.14 8.33 -17.39
C VAL A 245 -11.71 9.60 -18.13
N ASP A 246 -10.90 9.47 -19.19
CA ASP A 246 -10.39 10.62 -19.95
C ASP A 246 -11.52 11.45 -20.60
N ALA A 247 -12.54 10.78 -21.12
CA ALA A 247 -13.69 11.44 -21.73
C ALA A 247 -14.59 12.13 -20.67
N ASP A 248 -14.75 11.48 -19.49
CA ASP A 248 -15.63 11.96 -18.45
C ASP A 248 -15.01 13.11 -17.62
N PHE A 249 -13.70 13.09 -17.40
CA PHE A 249 -13.06 14.04 -16.48
C PHE A 249 -12.03 14.97 -17.10
N ALA A 250 -11.61 14.76 -18.36
CA ALA A 250 -10.74 15.70 -19.09
C ALA A 250 -9.51 16.19 -18.28
N GLY A 251 -8.71 15.25 -17.75
CA GLY A 251 -7.52 15.55 -16.94
C GLY A 251 -7.78 15.82 -15.44
N ARG A 252 -9.01 15.71 -14.96
CA ARG A 252 -9.33 15.73 -13.53
C ARG A 252 -9.35 14.33 -12.95
N HIS A 253 -8.31 13.59 -13.19
CA HIS A 253 -8.01 12.28 -12.63
C HIS A 253 -6.51 12.11 -12.47
N ALA A 254 -6.10 11.18 -11.64
CA ALA A 254 -4.70 10.80 -11.48
C ALA A 254 -4.57 9.34 -11.10
N THR A 255 -3.52 8.72 -11.62
CA THR A 255 -3.03 7.43 -11.16
C THR A 255 -1.73 7.61 -10.38
N TRP A 256 -1.48 6.75 -9.41
CA TRP A 256 -0.22 6.73 -8.65
C TRP A 256 0.12 5.31 -8.24
N ALA A 257 1.41 5.02 -8.12
CA ALA A 257 1.86 3.72 -7.63
C ALA A 257 1.42 3.49 -6.18
N LEU A 258 0.92 2.30 -5.88
CA LEU A 258 0.64 1.86 -4.50
C LEU A 258 1.77 0.96 -3.99
N PRO A 259 2.04 0.92 -2.68
CA PRO A 259 3.05 0.06 -2.08
C PRO A 259 2.52 -1.37 -1.93
N ARG A 260 2.16 -1.98 -3.08
CA ARG A 260 1.62 -3.33 -3.15
C ARG A 260 1.95 -3.97 -4.50
N ALA A 261 2.43 -5.21 -4.48
CA ALA A 261 2.75 -5.95 -5.70
C ALA A 261 2.50 -7.45 -5.56
N GLY A 262 2.23 -8.10 -6.68
CA GLY A 262 1.99 -9.55 -6.76
C GLY A 262 3.12 -10.31 -7.43
N TYR A 263 3.43 -11.46 -6.88
CA TYR A 263 4.54 -12.30 -7.30
C TYR A 263 4.14 -13.77 -7.45
N LEU A 264 4.85 -14.47 -8.33
CA LEU A 264 4.88 -15.92 -8.38
C LEU A 264 6.19 -16.40 -7.76
N VAL A 265 6.12 -17.05 -6.60
CA VAL A 265 7.27 -17.57 -5.84
C VAL A 265 7.51 -19.01 -6.24
N PHE A 266 8.74 -19.35 -6.60
CA PHE A 266 9.12 -20.71 -6.98
C PHE A 266 9.77 -21.43 -5.80
N PRO A 267 9.45 -22.73 -5.58
CA PRO A 267 10.12 -23.54 -4.56
C PRO A 267 11.48 -23.97 -5.08
N VAL A 268 12.50 -23.13 -4.90
CA VAL A 268 13.86 -23.37 -5.46
C VAL A 268 14.55 -24.63 -4.88
N ALA A 269 14.08 -25.15 -3.77
CA ALA A 269 14.51 -26.42 -3.20
C ALA A 269 13.85 -27.64 -3.85
N ASP A 270 12.73 -27.48 -4.59
CA ASP A 270 12.09 -28.57 -5.34
C ASP A 270 12.90 -28.90 -6.59
N GLY A 271 13.15 -30.20 -6.86
CA GLY A 271 13.97 -30.65 -7.97
C GLY A 271 13.52 -30.16 -9.35
N ARG A 272 12.21 -29.90 -9.56
CA ARG A 272 11.67 -29.39 -10.82
C ARG A 272 11.90 -27.90 -11.00
N PHE A 273 11.84 -27.13 -9.91
CA PHE A 273 11.98 -25.67 -9.89
C PHE A 273 13.38 -25.21 -9.41
N SER A 274 14.29 -26.12 -9.10
CA SER A 274 15.70 -25.79 -8.82
C SER A 274 16.43 -25.24 -10.05
N ASP A 275 16.03 -25.66 -11.26
CA ASP A 275 16.56 -25.14 -12.52
C ASP A 275 15.95 -23.78 -12.85
N ALA A 276 16.80 -22.75 -13.00
CA ALA A 276 16.39 -21.42 -13.40
C ALA A 276 15.70 -21.38 -14.78
N THR A 277 16.07 -22.32 -15.69
CA THR A 277 15.44 -22.43 -17.01
C THR A 277 13.94 -22.68 -16.90
N VAL A 278 13.52 -23.55 -15.96
CA VAL A 278 12.11 -23.84 -15.69
C VAL A 278 11.41 -22.57 -15.18
N ARG A 279 12.02 -21.88 -14.21
CA ARG A 279 11.42 -20.67 -13.63
C ARG A 279 11.26 -19.55 -14.67
N HIS A 280 12.27 -19.34 -15.52
CA HIS A 280 12.20 -18.43 -16.66
C HIS A 280 11.13 -18.85 -17.68
N GLY A 281 10.99 -20.13 -17.95
CA GLY A 281 9.94 -20.67 -18.83
C GLY A 281 8.54 -20.30 -18.31
N PHE A 282 8.27 -20.54 -17.02
CA PHE A 282 7.01 -20.15 -16.38
C PHE A 282 6.78 -18.64 -16.39
N ALA A 283 7.80 -17.84 -16.05
CA ALA A 283 7.68 -16.38 -16.02
C ALA A 283 7.31 -15.77 -17.38
N LEU A 284 7.92 -16.28 -18.47
CA LEU A 284 7.62 -15.88 -19.86
C LEU A 284 6.23 -16.33 -20.31
N GLY A 285 5.67 -17.37 -19.70
CA GLY A 285 4.32 -17.87 -19.98
C GLY A 285 3.21 -17.01 -19.35
N VAL A 286 3.53 -16.08 -18.46
CA VAL A 286 2.53 -15.25 -17.78
C VAL A 286 2.11 -14.07 -18.65
N ASP A 287 0.87 -14.07 -19.15
CA ASP A 287 0.23 -12.92 -19.80
C ASP A 287 -0.29 -11.95 -18.73
N ARG A 288 0.58 -11.00 -18.36
CA ARG A 288 0.30 -10.01 -17.31
C ARG A 288 -0.78 -9.01 -17.72
N SER A 289 -0.83 -8.68 -19.02
CA SER A 289 -1.85 -7.76 -19.55
C SER A 289 -3.24 -8.38 -19.51
N ALA A 290 -3.36 -9.68 -19.81
CA ALA A 290 -4.63 -10.39 -19.66
C ALA A 290 -5.08 -10.50 -18.19
N LEU A 291 -4.14 -10.64 -17.25
CA LEU A 291 -4.46 -10.61 -15.81
C LEU A 291 -4.90 -9.21 -15.34
N GLU A 292 -4.23 -8.16 -15.82
CA GLU A 292 -4.54 -6.77 -15.51
C GLU A 292 -5.96 -6.42 -15.97
N ALA A 293 -6.28 -6.65 -17.24
CA ALA A 293 -7.58 -6.36 -17.81
C ALA A 293 -8.73 -7.22 -17.24
N GLY A 294 -8.42 -8.44 -16.77
CA GLY A 294 -9.41 -9.39 -16.25
C GLY A 294 -9.44 -9.44 -14.73
N ALA A 295 -8.60 -10.26 -14.15
CA ALA A 295 -8.67 -10.61 -12.73
C ALA A 295 -8.29 -9.46 -11.79
N LEU A 296 -7.53 -8.48 -12.25
CA LEU A 296 -7.09 -7.31 -11.46
C LEU A 296 -7.97 -6.09 -11.72
N ASP A 297 -8.97 -6.19 -12.59
CA ASP A 297 -9.99 -5.16 -12.85
C ASP A 297 -9.38 -3.76 -13.04
N HIS A 298 -8.27 -3.67 -13.79
CA HIS A 298 -7.53 -2.43 -14.02
C HIS A 298 -7.08 -1.70 -12.74
N GLN A 299 -6.88 -2.44 -11.61
CA GLN A 299 -6.38 -1.88 -10.35
C GLN A 299 -4.88 -2.10 -10.15
N ALA A 300 -4.20 -2.61 -11.18
CA ALA A 300 -2.77 -2.86 -11.17
C ALA A 300 -2.20 -2.72 -12.58
N GLU A 301 -0.89 -2.55 -12.69
CA GLU A 301 -0.16 -2.58 -13.95
C GLU A 301 0.64 -3.87 -14.06
N PRO A 302 0.89 -4.39 -15.29
CA PRO A 302 1.90 -5.41 -15.53
C PRO A 302 3.24 -5.01 -14.93
N ALA A 303 3.82 -5.87 -14.08
CA ALA A 303 5.10 -5.57 -13.47
C ALA A 303 6.21 -5.40 -14.52
N LYS A 304 6.99 -4.33 -14.40
CA LYS A 304 8.12 -4.00 -15.28
C LYS A 304 9.48 -4.23 -14.59
N ALA A 305 9.46 -4.51 -13.30
CA ALA A 305 10.62 -4.74 -12.44
C ALA A 305 10.19 -5.62 -11.25
N LEU A 306 11.15 -6.01 -10.42
CA LEU A 306 10.85 -6.68 -9.16
C LEU A 306 10.37 -5.67 -8.11
N LEU A 307 11.07 -4.52 -8.01
CA LEU A 307 10.66 -3.42 -7.15
C LEU A 307 9.50 -2.65 -7.81
N PRO A 308 8.34 -2.49 -7.13
CA PRO A 308 7.26 -1.66 -7.64
C PRO A 308 7.66 -0.17 -7.65
N PRO A 309 7.05 0.68 -8.51
CA PRO A 309 7.42 2.09 -8.59
C PRO A 309 7.31 2.87 -7.27
N ALA A 310 6.44 2.42 -6.35
CA ALA A 310 6.27 3.03 -5.02
C ALA A 310 7.51 2.90 -4.11
N ASP A 311 8.39 1.93 -4.40
CA ASP A 311 9.53 1.55 -3.56
C ASP A 311 10.86 1.54 -4.35
N ALA A 312 10.82 1.85 -5.64
CA ALA A 312 11.98 1.76 -6.49
C ALA A 312 12.92 2.98 -6.32
N PRO A 313 14.24 2.78 -6.15
CA PRO A 313 15.22 3.86 -6.12
C PRO A 313 15.45 4.42 -7.54
N GLY A 314 14.57 5.29 -8.01
CA GLY A 314 14.56 5.84 -9.37
C GLY A 314 14.05 4.84 -10.43
N GLU A 315 14.06 5.27 -11.68
CA GLU A 315 13.65 4.42 -12.80
C GLU A 315 14.67 3.31 -13.07
N ARG A 316 14.15 2.13 -13.43
CA ARG A 316 14.99 1.03 -13.88
C ARG A 316 15.51 1.31 -15.29
N THR A 317 16.82 1.33 -15.47
CA THR A 317 17.45 1.33 -16.79
C THR A 317 17.61 -0.12 -17.28
N GLY A 318 17.06 -0.43 -18.44
CA GLY A 318 17.13 -1.76 -19.06
C GLY A 318 15.84 -2.57 -18.95
N THR A 319 15.78 -3.67 -19.70
CA THR A 319 14.60 -4.51 -19.83
C THR A 319 14.56 -5.60 -18.76
N CYS A 320 13.41 -5.79 -18.15
CA CYS A 320 13.13 -6.95 -17.33
C CYS A 320 12.64 -8.11 -18.22
N ARG A 321 13.54 -8.96 -18.71
CA ARG A 321 13.16 -10.09 -19.56
C ARG A 321 12.12 -11.01 -18.90
N PRO A 322 12.23 -11.39 -17.61
CA PRO A 322 11.20 -12.19 -16.94
C PRO A 322 9.85 -11.52 -16.79
N CYS A 323 9.76 -10.18 -16.96
CA CYS A 323 8.50 -9.44 -16.92
C CYS A 323 7.75 -9.47 -18.25
N SER A 324 8.41 -9.85 -19.35
CA SER A 324 7.77 -9.89 -20.67
C SER A 324 6.95 -11.18 -20.86
N PHE A 325 5.91 -11.10 -21.68
CA PHE A 325 5.16 -12.26 -22.14
C PHE A 325 5.75 -12.79 -23.46
N ASP A 326 6.16 -14.06 -23.48
CA ASP A 326 6.69 -14.74 -24.65
C ASP A 326 6.43 -16.24 -24.52
N ALA A 327 5.22 -16.65 -24.86
CA ALA A 327 4.78 -18.04 -24.77
C ALA A 327 5.65 -19.01 -25.55
N ALA A 328 6.16 -18.58 -26.73
CA ALA A 328 7.00 -19.42 -27.58
C ALA A 328 8.37 -19.70 -26.92
N ALA A 329 9.02 -18.65 -26.39
CA ALA A 329 10.25 -18.78 -25.66
C ALA A 329 10.05 -19.60 -24.36
N GLY A 330 8.94 -19.38 -23.64
CA GLY A 330 8.59 -20.14 -22.44
C GLY A 330 8.48 -21.64 -22.72
N LYS A 331 7.73 -22.03 -23.76
CA LYS A 331 7.63 -23.44 -24.22
C LYS A 331 9.00 -24.02 -24.59
N ALA A 332 9.80 -23.26 -25.32
CA ALA A 332 11.13 -23.73 -25.75
C ALA A 332 12.04 -24.00 -24.56
N LEU A 333 12.04 -23.15 -23.53
CA LEU A 333 12.81 -23.36 -22.29
C LEU A 333 12.35 -24.62 -21.54
N LEU A 334 11.04 -24.83 -21.40
CA LEU A 334 10.52 -26.02 -20.73
C LEU A 334 10.82 -27.32 -21.52
N ALA A 335 10.76 -27.26 -22.86
CA ALA A 335 11.13 -28.38 -23.72
C ALA A 335 12.61 -28.71 -23.64
N GLN A 336 13.50 -27.70 -23.51
CA GLN A 336 14.94 -27.88 -23.39
C GLN A 336 15.34 -28.74 -22.17
N VAL A 337 14.58 -28.59 -21.06
CA VAL A 337 14.83 -29.35 -19.81
C VAL A 337 13.87 -30.53 -19.65
N ALA A 338 13.09 -30.85 -20.68
CA ALA A 338 12.08 -31.91 -20.67
C ALA A 338 11.19 -31.85 -19.43
N PHE A 339 10.62 -30.64 -19.13
CA PHE A 339 9.81 -30.41 -17.91
C PHE A 339 8.69 -31.44 -17.80
N PRO A 340 8.64 -32.26 -16.71
CA PRO A 340 7.74 -33.39 -16.64
C PRO A 340 6.33 -32.98 -16.21
N GLY A 341 5.32 -33.34 -16.98
CA GLY A 341 3.91 -33.35 -16.61
C GLY A 341 3.33 -31.96 -16.35
N GLY A 342 2.77 -31.76 -15.16
CA GLY A 342 2.07 -30.56 -14.77
C GLY A 342 2.68 -29.86 -13.55
N ALA A 343 2.14 -28.68 -13.21
CA ALA A 343 2.48 -27.94 -12.01
C ALA A 343 1.21 -27.53 -11.24
N THR A 344 1.31 -27.50 -9.92
CA THR A 344 0.30 -26.89 -9.05
C THR A 344 0.78 -25.50 -8.63
N VAL A 345 -0.04 -24.48 -8.83
CA VAL A 345 0.20 -23.14 -8.26
C VAL A 345 -0.63 -23.01 -7.01
N TYR A 346 0.04 -22.79 -5.90
CA TYR A 346 -0.59 -22.63 -4.60
C TYR A 346 -0.98 -21.18 -4.34
N PHE A 347 -2.14 -20.94 -3.72
CA PHE A 347 -2.58 -19.60 -3.36
C PHE A 347 -2.94 -19.51 -1.88
N GLY A 348 -2.56 -18.39 -1.26
CA GLY A 348 -2.95 -18.02 0.09
C GLY A 348 -4.21 -17.14 0.13
N PRO A 349 -4.65 -16.74 1.31
CA PRO A 349 -5.78 -15.82 1.45
C PRO A 349 -5.58 -14.54 0.64
N GLY A 350 -6.62 -14.11 -0.08
CA GLY A 350 -6.61 -12.88 -0.89
C GLY A 350 -5.93 -12.97 -2.25
N THR A 351 -5.24 -14.08 -2.59
CA THR A 351 -4.59 -14.24 -3.90
C THR A 351 -5.35 -15.17 -4.86
N GLU A 352 -6.40 -15.85 -4.39
CA GLU A 352 -7.19 -16.79 -5.20
C GLU A 352 -7.79 -16.14 -6.46
N THR A 353 -8.24 -14.90 -6.35
CA THR A 353 -8.91 -14.14 -7.41
C THR A 353 -8.06 -14.01 -8.67
N TRP A 354 -6.74 -13.88 -8.54
CA TRP A 354 -5.83 -13.79 -9.66
C TRP A 354 -5.00 -15.07 -9.91
N ALA A 355 -4.83 -15.92 -8.87
CA ALA A 355 -4.11 -17.20 -9.01
C ALA A 355 -4.82 -18.15 -9.98
N ARG A 356 -6.15 -18.27 -9.92
CA ARG A 356 -6.91 -19.14 -10.83
C ARG A 356 -6.82 -18.68 -12.29
N PRO A 357 -7.08 -17.41 -12.65
CA PRO A 357 -6.83 -16.92 -14.01
C PRO A 357 -5.37 -17.07 -14.45
N LEU A 358 -4.39 -16.84 -13.56
CA LEU A 358 -2.98 -17.08 -13.85
C LEU A 358 -2.73 -18.51 -14.32
N THR A 359 -3.26 -19.52 -13.62
CA THR A 359 -3.05 -20.93 -13.98
C THR A 359 -3.71 -21.29 -15.32
N VAL A 360 -4.89 -20.75 -15.61
CA VAL A 360 -5.55 -20.91 -16.89
C VAL A 360 -4.69 -20.31 -18.01
N GLY A 361 -4.15 -19.11 -17.80
CA GLY A 361 -3.22 -18.44 -18.72
C GLY A 361 -1.96 -19.26 -18.98
N LEU A 362 -1.29 -19.72 -17.91
CA LEU A 362 -0.08 -20.56 -18.00
C LEU A 362 -0.33 -21.88 -18.73
N HIS A 363 -1.45 -22.56 -18.46
CA HIS A 363 -1.82 -23.77 -19.18
C HIS A 363 -1.94 -23.51 -20.69
N LYS A 364 -2.65 -22.44 -21.07
CA LYS A 364 -2.85 -22.05 -22.47
C LYS A 364 -1.52 -21.64 -23.15
N SER A 365 -0.70 -20.85 -22.47
CA SER A 365 0.52 -20.28 -23.04
C SER A 365 1.66 -21.29 -23.13
N LEU A 366 1.82 -22.19 -22.15
CA LEU A 366 2.96 -23.12 -22.07
C LEU A 366 2.66 -24.53 -22.56
N ASP A 367 1.36 -24.87 -22.77
CA ASP A 367 0.94 -26.23 -23.13
C ASP A 367 1.33 -27.28 -22.06
N VAL A 368 1.33 -26.85 -20.81
CA VAL A 368 1.62 -27.65 -19.62
C VAL A 368 0.37 -27.66 -18.74
N SER A 369 0.04 -28.82 -18.14
CA SER A 369 -1.07 -28.87 -17.18
C SER A 369 -0.75 -28.03 -15.95
N VAL A 370 -1.47 -26.91 -15.75
CA VAL A 370 -1.29 -26.06 -14.56
C VAL A 370 -2.62 -25.93 -13.82
N THR A 371 -2.59 -26.25 -12.51
CA THR A 371 -3.78 -26.20 -11.65
C THR A 371 -3.57 -25.25 -10.49
N ALA A 372 -4.67 -24.67 -9.97
CA ALA A 372 -4.64 -23.79 -8.79
C ALA A 372 -5.17 -24.56 -7.56
N GLN A 373 -4.44 -24.48 -6.44
CA GLN A 373 -4.82 -25.12 -5.18
C GLN A 373 -4.57 -24.16 -4.00
N GLY A 374 -5.45 -24.21 -2.99
CA GLY A 374 -5.21 -23.51 -1.72
C GLY A 374 -3.93 -24.01 -1.05
N LYS A 375 -3.13 -23.10 -0.50
CA LYS A 375 -1.86 -23.44 0.15
C LYS A 375 -2.11 -24.37 1.35
N PRO A 376 -1.47 -25.54 1.41
CA PRO A 376 -1.61 -26.43 2.55
C PRO A 376 -0.92 -25.85 3.79
N ALA A 377 -1.28 -26.37 4.97
CA ALA A 377 -0.63 -25.96 6.23
C ALA A 377 0.86 -26.37 6.33
N THR A 378 1.34 -27.25 5.44
CA THR A 378 2.73 -27.68 5.38
C THR A 378 3.59 -26.70 4.59
N ASN A 379 4.83 -26.47 5.02
CA ASN A 379 5.76 -25.56 4.33
C ASN A 379 6.40 -26.11 3.06
N ALA A 380 6.31 -27.43 2.83
CA ALA A 380 6.87 -28.07 1.64
C ALA A 380 5.88 -27.99 0.48
N LEU A 381 6.11 -27.08 -0.46
CA LEU A 381 5.35 -26.95 -1.70
C LEU A 381 6.14 -27.62 -2.84
N ASP A 382 5.45 -28.40 -3.66
CA ASP A 382 6.00 -29.05 -4.86
C ASP A 382 5.70 -28.25 -6.15
N GLY A 383 5.30 -26.99 -6.00
CA GLY A 383 5.00 -26.07 -7.09
C GLY A 383 5.04 -24.61 -6.66
N PRO A 384 4.94 -23.67 -7.63
CA PRO A 384 4.96 -22.25 -7.34
C PRO A 384 3.80 -21.81 -6.43
N SER A 385 3.96 -20.68 -5.77
CA SER A 385 2.89 -20.05 -4.98
C SER A 385 2.71 -18.58 -5.32
N THR A 386 1.48 -18.09 -5.24
CA THR A 386 1.19 -16.66 -5.37
C THR A 386 1.48 -15.93 -4.06
N LEU A 387 2.03 -14.74 -4.18
CA LEU A 387 2.35 -13.86 -3.05
C LEU A 387 1.87 -12.45 -3.37
N ASP A 388 1.14 -11.85 -2.44
CA ASP A 388 0.72 -10.45 -2.45
C ASP A 388 1.46 -9.74 -1.31
N VAL A 389 2.33 -8.78 -1.65
CA VAL A 389 3.13 -8.02 -0.68
C VAL A 389 2.55 -6.62 -0.56
N LYS A 390 2.25 -6.23 0.66
CA LYS A 390 1.89 -4.85 1.03
C LYS A 390 3.06 -4.27 1.82
N LEU A 391 3.62 -3.17 1.32
CA LEU A 391 4.76 -2.53 1.95
C LEU A 391 4.31 -1.51 3.01
N ALA A 392 5.00 -1.50 4.11
CA ALA A 392 4.80 -0.55 5.20
C ALA A 392 5.75 0.66 5.09
N THR A 393 6.88 0.52 4.40
CA THR A 393 7.92 1.54 4.28
C THR A 393 8.36 1.74 2.83
N PRO A 394 8.91 2.90 2.48
CA PRO A 394 9.51 3.16 1.16
C PRO A 394 10.98 2.66 1.10
N SER A 395 11.29 1.50 1.71
CA SER A 395 12.63 0.92 1.71
C SER A 395 12.67 -0.36 0.89
N PRO A 396 13.47 -0.43 -0.20
CA PRO A 396 13.64 -1.63 -1.01
C PRO A 396 14.11 -2.85 -0.22
N TYR A 397 14.76 -2.64 0.93
CA TYR A 397 15.17 -3.71 1.84
C TYR A 397 13.98 -4.56 2.32
N GLU A 398 12.85 -3.90 2.66
CA GLU A 398 11.62 -4.59 3.10
C GLU A 398 11.19 -5.64 2.08
N LEU A 399 11.02 -5.23 0.83
CA LEU A 399 10.55 -6.12 -0.23
C LEU A 399 11.57 -7.19 -0.58
N LEU A 400 12.82 -6.80 -0.87
CA LEU A 400 13.85 -7.75 -1.34
C LEU A 400 14.14 -8.84 -0.30
N SER A 401 14.18 -8.47 1.00
CA SER A 401 14.35 -9.44 2.08
C SER A 401 13.13 -10.36 2.23
N ALA A 402 11.91 -9.83 2.08
CA ALA A 402 10.68 -10.61 2.13
C ALA A 402 10.60 -11.62 0.97
N LEU A 403 10.97 -11.22 -0.25
CA LEU A 403 10.97 -12.10 -1.43
C LEU A 403 12.01 -13.22 -1.31
N ALA A 404 13.23 -12.91 -0.83
CA ALA A 404 14.26 -13.91 -0.57
C ALA A 404 13.80 -14.92 0.48
N THR A 405 13.19 -14.43 1.58
CA THR A 405 12.63 -15.29 2.64
C THR A 405 11.51 -16.20 2.11
N ALA A 406 10.55 -15.62 1.37
CA ALA A 406 9.40 -16.35 0.85
C ALA A 406 9.79 -17.47 -0.14
N SER A 407 10.88 -17.27 -0.90
CA SER A 407 11.40 -18.25 -1.87
C SER A 407 12.45 -19.22 -1.30
N GLY A 408 12.93 -18.97 -0.08
CA GLY A 408 14.08 -19.70 0.48
C GLY A 408 15.41 -19.43 -0.27
N TYR A 409 15.48 -18.30 -0.98
CA TYR A 409 16.68 -17.92 -1.73
C TYR A 409 17.81 -17.49 -0.79
N ALA A 410 18.96 -18.16 -0.89
CA ALA A 410 20.08 -18.04 0.05
C ALA A 410 21.42 -17.84 -0.67
N ASP A 411 21.46 -16.93 -1.64
CA ASP A 411 22.69 -16.56 -2.35
C ASP A 411 23.53 -15.56 -1.55
N ASP A 412 24.84 -15.79 -1.44
CA ASP A 412 25.75 -14.98 -0.65
C ASP A 412 25.94 -13.58 -1.25
N VAL A 413 26.07 -13.47 -2.57
CA VAL A 413 26.27 -12.18 -3.27
C VAL A 413 25.03 -11.30 -3.11
N PHE A 414 23.83 -11.91 -3.20
CA PHE A 414 22.59 -11.19 -2.91
C PHE A 414 22.55 -10.65 -1.48
N ARG A 415 22.89 -11.51 -0.49
CA ARG A 415 22.89 -11.10 0.93
C ARG A 415 23.90 -9.99 1.21
N GLU A 416 25.09 -10.08 0.60
CA GLU A 416 26.14 -9.05 0.72
C GLU A 416 25.69 -7.72 0.13
N ASN A 417 25.12 -7.71 -1.10
CA ASN A 417 24.61 -6.51 -1.74
C ASN A 417 23.45 -5.89 -0.93
N LEU A 418 22.53 -6.72 -0.42
CA LEU A 418 21.40 -6.24 0.39
C LEU A 418 21.88 -5.65 1.72
N ALA A 419 22.84 -6.26 2.39
CA ALA A 419 23.42 -5.76 3.63
C ALA A 419 24.24 -4.47 3.40
N ALA A 420 24.99 -4.40 2.30
CA ALA A 420 25.72 -3.18 1.93
C ALA A 420 24.77 -2.03 1.59
N ALA A 421 23.66 -2.31 0.87
CA ALA A 421 22.62 -1.31 0.58
C ALA A 421 21.98 -0.75 1.86
N ASP A 422 21.65 -1.63 2.82
CA ASP A 422 21.13 -1.22 4.13
C ASP A 422 22.12 -0.32 4.88
N ALA A 423 23.42 -0.64 4.82
CA ALA A 423 24.48 0.10 5.49
C ALA A 423 24.99 1.32 4.71
N ALA A 424 24.51 1.57 3.50
CA ALA A 424 25.03 2.64 2.65
C ALA A 424 24.90 4.04 3.29
N ALA A 425 25.87 4.90 2.99
CA ALA A 425 25.93 6.25 3.57
C ALA A 425 25.01 7.25 2.87
N THR A 426 24.71 7.00 1.61
CA THR A 426 23.89 7.89 0.78
C THR A 426 22.76 7.11 0.09
N PRO A 427 21.62 7.77 -0.23
CA PRO A 427 20.54 7.15 -1.00
C PRO A 427 20.99 6.65 -2.39
N ASP A 428 21.90 7.36 -3.06
CA ASP A 428 22.42 6.98 -4.37
C ASP A 428 23.23 5.67 -4.30
N GLU A 429 24.11 5.54 -3.31
CA GLU A 429 24.88 4.32 -3.06
C GLU A 429 23.93 3.15 -2.71
N ALA A 430 22.97 3.39 -1.82
CA ALA A 430 21.95 2.40 -1.47
C ALA A 430 21.16 1.94 -2.71
N GLY A 431 20.72 2.89 -3.52
CA GLY A 431 19.98 2.63 -4.76
C GLY A 431 20.74 1.77 -5.75
N GLN A 432 22.04 2.01 -5.95
CA GLN A 432 22.89 1.16 -6.81
C GLN A 432 22.99 -0.28 -6.28
N LEU A 433 23.22 -0.44 -4.98
CA LEU A 433 23.33 -1.75 -4.34
C LEU A 433 22.00 -2.52 -4.33
N TYR A 434 20.88 -1.83 -4.10
CA TYR A 434 19.54 -2.45 -4.26
C TYR A 434 19.27 -2.91 -5.70
N ARG A 435 19.73 -2.14 -6.70
CA ARG A 435 19.64 -2.57 -8.10
C ARG A 435 20.48 -3.82 -8.39
N LEU A 436 21.67 -3.95 -7.77
CA LEU A 436 22.48 -5.18 -7.89
C LEU A 436 21.76 -6.37 -7.27
N ALA A 437 21.19 -6.21 -6.07
CA ALA A 437 20.41 -7.27 -5.42
C ALA A 437 19.14 -7.63 -6.22
N GLU A 438 18.42 -6.65 -6.76
CA GLU A 438 17.27 -6.88 -7.65
C GLU A 438 17.66 -7.65 -8.91
N ASN A 439 18.77 -7.25 -9.57
CA ASN A 439 19.25 -7.93 -10.77
C ASN A 439 19.67 -9.37 -10.49
N GLN A 440 20.21 -9.67 -9.30
CA GLN A 440 20.54 -11.01 -8.87
C GLN A 440 19.26 -11.87 -8.78
N LEU A 441 18.21 -11.36 -8.09
CA LEU A 441 16.92 -12.07 -8.01
C LEU A 441 16.27 -12.25 -9.38
N LEU A 442 16.33 -11.27 -10.27
CA LEU A 442 15.78 -11.38 -11.63
C LEU A 442 16.56 -12.36 -12.52
N ARG A 443 17.88 -12.51 -12.33
CA ARG A 443 18.70 -13.46 -13.04
C ARG A 443 18.42 -14.90 -12.61
N ASP A 444 18.38 -15.13 -11.30
CA ASP A 444 18.20 -16.46 -10.73
C ASP A 444 16.72 -16.84 -10.60
N LEU A 445 15.86 -15.85 -10.65
CA LEU A 445 14.41 -15.90 -10.69
C LEU A 445 13.75 -16.81 -9.65
N PRO A 446 14.11 -16.71 -8.36
CA PRO A 446 13.36 -17.42 -7.32
C PRO A 446 11.94 -16.89 -7.17
N VAL A 447 11.71 -15.66 -7.66
CA VAL A 447 10.42 -14.97 -7.65
C VAL A 447 10.22 -14.24 -8.97
N ALA A 448 9.10 -14.44 -9.65
CA ALA A 448 8.72 -13.69 -10.84
C ALA A 448 7.75 -12.56 -10.49
N PRO A 449 8.02 -11.31 -10.90
CA PRO A 449 7.09 -10.19 -10.72
C PRO A 449 5.90 -10.35 -11.67
N ILE A 450 4.68 -10.14 -11.16
CA ILE A 450 3.45 -10.31 -11.92
C ILE A 450 2.76 -8.97 -12.16
N TRP A 451 2.47 -8.22 -11.10
CA TRP A 451 1.77 -6.93 -11.18
C TRP A 451 2.22 -5.98 -10.06
N SER A 452 2.05 -4.68 -10.29
CA SER A 452 2.20 -3.62 -9.29
C SER A 452 0.89 -2.85 -9.17
N ALA A 453 0.36 -2.70 -7.96
CA ALA A 453 -0.90 -1.99 -7.76
C ALA A 453 -0.75 -0.48 -8.02
N HIS A 454 -1.81 0.12 -8.51
CA HIS A 454 -1.94 1.57 -8.59
C HIS A 454 -3.27 2.05 -7.99
N GLY A 455 -3.27 3.27 -7.47
CA GLY A 455 -4.47 4.00 -7.15
C GLY A 455 -4.92 4.80 -8.36
N HIS A 456 -6.23 5.04 -8.47
CA HIS A 456 -6.80 5.88 -9.51
C HIS A 456 -7.98 6.65 -8.92
N ALA A 457 -7.95 7.96 -8.99
CA ALA A 457 -8.99 8.84 -8.48
C ALA A 457 -9.47 9.82 -9.53
N VAL A 458 -10.68 10.30 -9.36
CA VAL A 458 -11.30 11.36 -10.18
C VAL A 458 -11.86 12.47 -9.30
N TRP A 459 -11.95 13.69 -9.84
CA TRP A 459 -12.48 14.81 -9.08
C TRP A 459 -13.28 15.81 -9.93
N SER A 460 -14.15 16.55 -9.25
CA SER A 460 -14.98 17.59 -9.83
C SER A 460 -14.17 18.83 -10.24
N ALA A 461 -14.75 19.72 -11.04
CA ALA A 461 -14.11 20.97 -11.42
C ALA A 461 -13.89 21.93 -10.24
N ARG A 462 -14.50 21.68 -9.08
CA ARG A 462 -14.34 22.49 -7.85
C ARG A 462 -13.04 22.15 -7.10
N ALA A 463 -12.57 20.90 -7.21
CA ALA A 463 -11.38 20.44 -6.47
C ALA A 463 -10.10 20.76 -7.25
N HIS A 464 -9.21 21.52 -6.64
CA HIS A 464 -7.93 21.93 -7.20
C HIS A 464 -6.78 21.47 -6.29
N GLY A 465 -5.53 21.41 -6.83
CA GLY A 465 -4.35 21.05 -6.06
C GLY A 465 -4.34 19.60 -5.59
N VAL A 466 -5.08 18.71 -6.26
CA VAL A 466 -5.09 17.29 -5.95
C VAL A 466 -3.69 16.71 -6.25
N THR A 467 -3.02 16.24 -5.21
CA THR A 467 -1.71 15.59 -5.28
C THR A 467 -1.79 14.22 -4.63
N THR A 468 -0.91 13.31 -5.04
CA THR A 468 -0.91 11.93 -4.56
C THR A 468 0.48 11.51 -4.09
N THR A 469 0.51 10.58 -3.15
CA THR A 469 1.73 9.90 -2.69
C THR A 469 1.50 8.39 -2.64
N PRO A 470 2.54 7.56 -2.79
CA PRO A 470 2.36 6.10 -2.79
C PRO A 470 1.70 5.56 -1.52
N PHE A 471 2.09 6.06 -0.35
CA PHE A 471 1.67 5.51 0.94
C PHE A 471 0.39 6.14 1.50
N ALA A 472 0.12 7.42 1.22
CA ALA A 472 -1.07 8.12 1.71
C ALA A 472 -2.21 8.20 0.68
N GLY A 473 -1.91 7.97 -0.60
CA GLY A 473 -2.87 8.22 -1.68
C GLY A 473 -3.04 9.73 -1.92
N ILE A 474 -4.28 10.18 -2.04
CA ILE A 474 -4.60 11.60 -2.21
C ILE A 474 -4.23 12.38 -0.94
N THR A 475 -3.51 13.49 -1.12
CA THR A 475 -3.17 14.39 -0.02
C THR A 475 -4.33 15.36 0.24
N LEU A 476 -5.26 14.97 1.11
CA LEU A 476 -6.46 15.76 1.41
C LEU A 476 -6.14 17.20 1.88
N ALA A 477 -5.02 17.38 2.57
CA ALA A 477 -4.59 18.67 3.09
C ALA A 477 -4.12 19.67 2.02
N ALA A 478 -3.83 19.19 0.80
CA ALA A 478 -3.40 20.03 -0.32
C ALA A 478 -4.56 20.53 -1.18
N ILE A 479 -5.74 19.94 -1.05
CA ILE A 479 -6.89 20.28 -1.90
C ILE A 479 -7.46 21.66 -1.52
N THR A 480 -7.82 22.41 -2.54
CA THR A 480 -8.53 23.69 -2.45
C THR A 480 -9.80 23.64 -3.30
N LEU A 481 -10.78 24.53 -2.98
CA LEU A 481 -12.06 24.65 -3.68
C LEU A 481 -12.18 25.99 -4.38
#